data_df9eb25b00c2f4b5870a7abf78d9fb00
#
_entry.id   df9eb25b00c2f4b5870a7abf78d9fb00
#
_cell.length_a   1.000
_cell.length_b   1.000
_cell.length_c   1.000
_cell.angle_alpha   90.00
_cell.angle_beta   90.00
_cell.angle_gamma   90.00
#
_symmetry.space_group_name_H-M   'P 1'
#
loop_
_entity.id
_entity.type
_entity.pdbx_description
1 polymer ?
#
loop_
_entity_poly.entity_id
_entity_poly.type
_entity_poly.pdbx_seq_one_letter_code
_entity_poly.pdbx_strand_id
1 'polypeptide(L)'
;MFLVRDIMYCKPGKARPMVEKFVALSALSQKMGMGPMRVMTDVSAERYWTVVSEMEVPNLEEYAELSRQTMENAEVQAVMKGYHDLIDQGRREIYKLEP
;
A
#
# COMPACT_ATOMS: atom_id res chain seq x y z
N MET A 1 -6.84 -2.51 17.41
CA MET A 1 -6.75 -2.23 15.96
C MET A 1 -5.54 -1.37 15.65
N PHE A 2 -4.91 -1.66 14.56
CA PHE A 2 -3.76 -0.90 14.06
C PHE A 2 -4.06 -0.40 12.65
N LEU A 3 -3.55 0.78 12.32
CA LEU A 3 -3.63 1.33 10.97
C LEU A 3 -2.24 1.20 10.33
N VAL A 4 -2.17 0.52 9.20
CA VAL A 4 -0.94 0.41 8.42
C VAL A 4 -1.08 1.35 7.22
N ARG A 5 -0.14 2.27 7.10
CA ARG A 5 -0.14 3.28 6.04
C ARG A 5 1.16 3.20 5.25
N ASP A 6 1.06 2.97 3.95
CA ASP A 6 2.20 3.04 3.05
C ASP A 6 2.11 4.32 2.24
N ILE A 7 3.17 5.12 2.28
CA ILE A 7 3.22 6.42 1.63
C ILE A 7 4.29 6.35 0.54
N MET A 8 3.87 6.59 -0.70
CA MET A 8 4.76 6.58 -1.85
C MET A 8 4.89 7.99 -2.41
N TYR A 9 6.11 8.52 -2.39
CA TYR A 9 6.44 9.80 -3.02
C TYR A 9 6.85 9.51 -4.46
N CYS A 10 5.91 9.72 -5.38
CA CYS A 10 6.09 9.37 -6.79
C CYS A 10 6.85 10.46 -7.54
N LYS A 11 7.48 10.06 -8.62
CA LYS A 11 8.04 11.01 -9.59
C LYS A 11 6.90 11.75 -10.29
N PRO A 12 7.15 12.98 -10.77
CA PRO A 12 6.13 13.75 -11.48
C PRO A 12 5.48 12.95 -12.61
N GLY A 13 4.14 12.96 -12.62
CA GLY A 13 3.36 12.23 -13.62
C GLY A 13 3.23 10.73 -13.39
N LYS A 14 3.78 10.20 -12.29
CA LYS A 14 3.80 8.74 -12.03
C LYS A 14 2.83 8.30 -10.94
N ALA A 15 2.00 9.20 -10.40
CA ALA A 15 1.03 8.84 -9.37
C ALA A 15 -0.03 7.86 -9.89
N ARG A 16 -0.56 8.09 -11.10
CA ARG A 16 -1.62 7.22 -11.64
C ARG A 16 -1.16 5.77 -11.81
N PRO A 17 -0.01 5.48 -12.41
CA PRO A 17 0.49 4.10 -12.45
C PRO A 17 0.64 3.46 -11.07
N MET A 18 1.07 4.24 -10.06
CA MET A 18 1.19 3.72 -8.69
C MET A 18 -0.16 3.41 -8.09
N VAL A 19 -1.16 4.27 -8.31
CA VAL A 19 -2.55 4.02 -7.87
C VAL A 19 -3.06 2.72 -8.47
N GLU A 20 -2.85 2.50 -9.75
CA GLU A 20 -3.30 1.28 -10.44
C GLU A 20 -2.67 0.03 -9.82
N LYS A 21 -1.39 0.08 -9.48
CA LYS A 21 -0.70 -1.01 -8.80
C LYS A 21 -1.30 -1.28 -7.41
N PHE A 22 -1.55 -0.24 -6.62
CA PHE A 22 -2.15 -0.40 -5.30
C PHE A 22 -3.58 -0.93 -5.36
N VAL A 23 -4.37 -0.46 -6.31
CA VAL A 23 -5.75 -0.96 -6.48
C VAL A 23 -5.74 -2.45 -6.85
N ALA A 24 -4.87 -2.86 -7.75
CA ALA A 24 -4.73 -4.26 -8.12
C ALA A 24 -4.19 -5.10 -6.94
N LEU A 25 -3.22 -4.57 -6.21
CA LEU A 25 -2.70 -5.22 -5.00
C LEU A 25 -3.80 -5.43 -3.96
N SER A 26 -4.65 -4.42 -3.75
CA SER A 26 -5.76 -4.51 -2.81
C SER A 26 -6.71 -5.66 -3.17
N ALA A 27 -7.06 -5.78 -4.45
CA ALA A 27 -7.95 -6.84 -4.91
C ALA A 27 -7.34 -8.23 -4.68
N LEU A 28 -6.05 -8.40 -4.98
CA LEU A 28 -5.35 -9.67 -4.78
C LEU A 28 -5.18 -10.02 -3.31
N SER A 29 -4.79 -9.05 -2.49
CA SER A 29 -4.56 -9.29 -1.07
C SER A 29 -5.85 -9.64 -0.34
N GLN A 30 -6.99 -9.05 -0.74
CA GLN A 30 -8.28 -9.41 -0.16
C GLN A 30 -8.63 -10.87 -0.44
N LYS A 31 -8.32 -11.39 -1.60
CA LYS A 31 -8.49 -12.81 -1.93
C LYS A 31 -7.63 -13.71 -1.04
N MET A 32 -6.56 -13.19 -0.50
CA MET A 32 -5.63 -13.92 0.35
C MET A 32 -5.93 -13.74 1.85
N GLY A 33 -7.03 -13.07 2.18
CA GLY A 33 -7.49 -12.92 3.56
C GLY A 33 -7.17 -11.59 4.23
N MET A 34 -6.55 -10.65 3.53
CA MET A 34 -6.30 -9.32 4.08
C MET A 34 -7.57 -8.46 3.99
N GLY A 35 -7.68 -7.50 4.90
CA GLY A 35 -8.79 -6.55 4.88
C GLY A 35 -8.72 -5.58 3.71
N PRO A 36 -9.78 -4.75 3.54
CA PRO A 36 -9.82 -3.77 2.47
C PRO A 36 -8.75 -2.70 2.65
N MET A 37 -8.21 -2.23 1.54
CA MET A 37 -7.20 -1.20 1.49
C MET A 37 -7.79 0.04 0.83
N ARG A 38 -7.60 1.20 1.44
CA ARG A 38 -7.97 2.48 0.83
C ARG A 38 -6.75 3.04 0.13
N VAL A 39 -6.95 3.55 -1.07
CA VAL A 39 -5.88 4.18 -1.85
C VAL A 39 -6.25 5.64 -2.06
N MET A 40 -5.31 6.53 -1.75
CA MET A 40 -5.54 7.97 -1.76
C MET A 40 -4.42 8.67 -2.50
N THR A 41 -4.76 9.79 -3.12
CA THR A 41 -3.77 10.69 -3.73
C THR A 41 -3.85 12.06 -3.09
N ASP A 42 -2.77 12.82 -3.19
CA ASP A 42 -2.72 14.14 -2.58
C ASP A 42 -3.69 15.13 -3.23
N VAL A 43 -4.43 15.81 -2.40
CA VAL A 43 -5.11 17.07 -2.74
C VAL A 43 -4.31 18.20 -2.11
N SER A 44 -3.90 18.00 -0.86
CA SER A 44 -2.98 18.86 -0.13
C SER A 44 -2.19 17.98 0.82
N ALA A 45 -0.90 17.85 0.60
CA ALA A 45 -0.02 16.99 1.39
C ALA A 45 1.37 17.63 1.47
N GLU A 46 2.24 17.00 2.23
CA GLU A 46 3.62 17.48 2.39
C GLU A 46 4.34 17.57 1.05
N ARG A 47 4.10 16.61 0.15
CA ARG A 47 4.74 16.55 -1.16
C ARG A 47 3.71 16.31 -2.25
N TYR A 48 3.95 16.84 -3.44
CA TYR A 48 3.16 16.53 -4.63
C TYR A 48 3.42 15.09 -5.09
N TRP A 49 2.48 14.54 -5.83
CA TRP A 49 2.57 13.21 -6.43
C TRP A 49 2.66 12.11 -5.36
N THR A 50 1.93 12.29 -4.26
CA THR A 50 1.88 11.33 -3.17
C THR A 50 0.73 10.35 -3.36
N VAL A 51 1.03 9.05 -3.22
CA VAL A 51 0.03 7.98 -3.21
C VAL A 51 0.12 7.27 -1.88
N VAL A 52 -1.00 7.12 -1.20
CA VAL A 52 -1.07 6.49 0.12
C VAL A 52 -2.02 5.31 0.06
N SER A 53 -1.61 4.19 0.65
CA SER A 53 -2.53 3.10 0.94
C SER A 53 -2.68 2.96 2.45
N GLU A 54 -3.90 2.67 2.90
CA GLU A 54 -4.20 2.44 4.31
C GLU A 54 -5.05 1.19 4.49
N MET A 55 -4.74 0.42 5.53
CA MET A 55 -5.59 -0.69 5.94
C MET A 55 -5.59 -0.81 7.46
N GLU A 56 -6.71 -1.25 8.01
CA GLU A 56 -6.80 -1.57 9.44
C GLU A 56 -6.58 -3.06 9.64
N VAL A 57 -5.80 -3.40 10.65
CA VAL A 57 -5.51 -4.79 10.99
C VAL A 57 -5.70 -5.01 12.50
N PRO A 58 -6.26 -6.15 12.90
CA PRO A 58 -6.50 -6.40 14.34
C PRO A 58 -5.25 -6.81 15.09
N ASN A 59 -4.26 -7.34 14.38
CA ASN A 59 -3.11 -8.02 14.98
C ASN A 59 -1.90 -7.89 14.06
N LEU A 60 -0.79 -7.39 14.61
CA LEU A 60 0.41 -7.15 13.80
C LEU A 60 1.13 -8.43 13.40
N GLU A 61 1.07 -9.48 14.22
CA GLU A 61 1.68 -10.77 13.86
C GLU A 61 0.97 -11.39 12.68
N GLU A 62 -0.36 -11.41 12.70
CA GLU A 62 -1.17 -11.90 11.60
C GLU A 62 -0.96 -11.08 10.34
N TYR A 63 -0.90 -9.75 10.48
CA TYR A 63 -0.60 -8.86 9.36
C TYR A 63 0.76 -9.18 8.75
N ALA A 64 1.80 -9.37 9.56
CA ALA A 64 3.14 -9.68 9.07
C ALA A 64 3.16 -10.99 8.27
N GLU A 65 2.48 -12.02 8.75
CA GLU A 65 2.40 -13.30 8.07
C GLU A 65 1.63 -13.21 6.75
N LEU A 66 0.48 -12.56 6.75
CA LEU A 66 -0.31 -12.36 5.54
C LEU A 66 0.42 -11.48 4.52
N SER A 67 1.12 -10.46 5.00
CA SER A 67 1.94 -9.60 4.15
C SER A 67 3.07 -10.39 3.48
N ARG A 68 3.74 -11.25 4.23
CA ARG A 68 4.79 -12.10 3.70
C ARG A 68 4.24 -13.02 2.60
N GLN A 69 3.11 -13.69 2.86
CA GLN A 69 2.46 -14.57 1.89
C GLN A 69 2.04 -13.80 0.62
N THR A 70 1.51 -12.59 0.81
CA THR A 70 1.09 -11.72 -0.30
C THR A 70 2.28 -11.37 -1.18
N MET A 71 3.39 -10.97 -0.58
CA MET A 71 4.58 -10.59 -1.33
C MET A 71 5.27 -11.77 -2.04
N GLU A 72 5.03 -13.00 -1.59
CA GLU A 72 5.53 -14.21 -2.27
C GLU A 72 4.62 -14.66 -3.41
N ASN A 73 3.42 -14.11 -3.52
CA ASN A 73 2.45 -14.49 -4.54
C ASN A 73 2.90 -14.00 -5.92
N ALA A 74 2.89 -14.89 -6.91
CA ALA A 74 3.37 -14.57 -8.25
C ALA A 74 2.54 -13.49 -8.95
N GLU A 75 1.22 -13.46 -8.74
CA GLU A 75 0.36 -12.42 -9.32
C GLU A 75 0.64 -11.06 -8.71
N VAL A 76 0.88 -11.02 -7.39
CA VAL A 76 1.24 -9.79 -6.70
C VAL A 76 2.58 -9.26 -7.21
N GLN A 77 3.57 -10.14 -7.36
CA GLN A 77 4.88 -9.75 -7.89
C GLN A 77 4.76 -9.19 -9.30
N ALA A 78 3.91 -9.79 -10.14
CA ALA A 78 3.68 -9.30 -11.49
C ALA A 78 3.03 -7.90 -11.49
N VAL A 79 2.04 -7.68 -10.63
CA VAL A 79 1.35 -6.39 -10.49
C VAL A 79 2.31 -5.30 -10.01
N MET A 80 3.15 -5.62 -9.03
CA MET A 80 4.04 -4.64 -8.41
C MET A 80 5.36 -4.46 -9.15
N LYS A 81 5.61 -5.25 -10.19
CA LYS A 81 6.86 -5.16 -10.95
C LYS A 81 7.05 -3.73 -11.48
N GLY A 82 8.24 -3.19 -11.23
CA GLY A 82 8.60 -1.86 -11.73
C GLY A 82 8.14 -0.69 -10.86
N TYR A 83 7.47 -0.93 -9.72
CA TYR A 83 6.99 0.18 -8.90
C TYR A 83 8.12 1.08 -8.38
N HIS A 84 9.32 0.54 -8.19
CA HIS A 84 10.47 1.32 -7.78
C HIS A 84 10.82 2.44 -8.77
N ASP A 85 10.52 2.23 -10.05
CA ASP A 85 10.79 3.24 -11.08
C ASP A 85 9.80 4.39 -11.04
N LEU A 86 8.70 4.24 -10.31
CA LEU A 86 7.63 5.25 -10.20
C LEU A 86 7.84 6.20 -9.03
N ILE A 87 8.70 5.84 -8.08
CA ILE A 87 8.83 6.57 -6.82
C ILE A 87 10.25 7.05 -6.59
N ASP A 88 10.38 8.14 -5.84
CA ASP A 88 11.65 8.60 -5.29
C ASP A 88 11.91 7.97 -3.93
N GLN A 89 10.86 7.80 -3.14
CA GLN A 89 10.94 7.29 -1.78
C GLN A 89 9.61 6.68 -1.38
N GLY A 90 9.67 5.60 -0.59
CA GLY A 90 8.51 5.03 0.08
C GLY A 90 8.74 4.99 1.57
N ARG A 91 7.65 5.02 2.34
CA ARG A 91 7.75 4.90 3.79
C ARG A 91 6.49 4.25 4.34
N ARG A 92 6.65 3.54 5.46
CA ARG A 92 5.53 2.91 6.16
C ARG A 92 5.38 3.51 7.53
N GLU A 93 4.13 3.77 7.91
CA GLU A 93 3.76 4.18 9.26
C GLU A 93 2.73 3.20 9.79
N ILE A 94 2.85 2.84 11.05
CA ILE A 94 1.87 1.97 11.71
C ILE A 94 1.44 2.67 12.99
N TYR A 95 0.13 2.85 13.14
CA TYR A 95 -0.46 3.52 14.30
C TYR A 95 -1.38 2.56 15.03
N LYS A 96 -1.38 2.65 16.35
CA LYS A 96 -2.39 2.00 17.18
C LYS A 96 -3.61 2.92 17.22
N LEU A 97 -4.78 2.39 16.89
CA LEU A 97 -6.01 3.17 16.99
C LEU A 97 -6.46 3.23 18.46
N GLU A 98 -6.59 4.44 18.98
CA GLU A 98 -7.06 4.67 20.34
C GLU A 98 -8.58 4.75 20.38
N PRO A 99 -9.22 4.34 21.51
CA PRO A 99 -10.69 4.39 21.63
C PRO A 99 -11.24 5.80 21.71
#